data_89a5c700e14e68039510d6f59fb11248
#
_entry.id   89a5c700e14e68039510d6f59fb11248
#
_cell.length_a   1.000
_cell.length_b   1.000
_cell.length_c   1.000
_cell.angle_alpha   90.00
_cell.angle_beta   90.00
_cell.angle_gamma   90.00
#
_symmetry.space_group_name_H-M   'P 1'
#
loop_
_entity.id
_entity.type
_entity.pdbx_description
1 polymer ?
#
loop_
_entity_poly.entity_id
_entity_poly.type
_entity_poly.pdbx_seq_one_letter_code
_entity_poly.pdbx_strand_id
1 'polypeptide(L)'
;MRMSTGRLAGALAFALVWPARTCSAAPLASPLGPHVPIAEPEGGFIGTMNVAPENGPAGTPLTVTAEKLPPNQEFELIWRTVKGNWKVADAEYHGRDYEPVAYEIAKVRSDAAGRLSAKFVAPEDFGFGHDIVLQQPDRMFTQVGFSLDMTVTITPESGPVGTPIHVEVKGIGWRSLFNSWDLLYDNHFTGWMSAVTTEGSASFTIPATGKPGVHVLEVLHGELTFPYRNMQQNPEPDRPRWAIPFRVTAGAPVLPPPPTEQAQKVVRNLPIPGALVATPAFSGIDEPVVVRGQGFDPGKTYALNWTHVVGNRMTGQGWEEGSRVIAQATADASGRAEFKFNVPDDLGGVHGLWVDMGGGAKQSGTYWIKSTALPIDVGRGPPGTTFRLHLKGVGWTETANIYHVVYDNDYIGYACAFNSQGDVELIMKATGEPGWHFIDLYPGIYKGAETRPNNFRIPQLTYAQDHPGEDLPAFHYAFEVTGEAAADRKPLTSPAGG
;
A
#
# COMPACT_ATOMS: atom_id res chain seq x y z
N MET A 1 -63.66 -34.83 -37.16
CA MET A 1 -64.45 -34.06 -36.19
C MET A 1 -63.95 -34.41 -34.77
N ARG A 2 -63.16 -33.57 -34.20
CA ARG A 2 -62.89 -33.26 -32.78
C ARG A 2 -61.59 -32.55 -32.63
N MET A 3 -61.64 -31.30 -32.31
CA MET A 3 -60.55 -30.39 -31.96
C MET A 3 -59.97 -30.79 -30.61
N SER A 4 -58.64 -30.77 -30.49
CA SER A 4 -57.95 -30.86 -29.24
C SER A 4 -57.13 -29.57 -29.04
N THR A 5 -57.53 -28.81 -28.04
CA THR A 5 -56.96 -27.54 -27.60
C THR A 5 -55.69 -27.77 -26.85
N GLY A 6 -54.55 -27.29 -27.39
CA GLY A 6 -53.27 -27.22 -26.69
C GLY A 6 -53.27 -26.04 -25.71
N ARG A 7 -52.97 -26.30 -24.45
CA ARG A 7 -52.71 -25.28 -23.43
C ARG A 7 -51.26 -24.86 -23.50
N LEU A 8 -51.00 -23.59 -23.81
CA LEU A 8 -49.73 -22.94 -23.54
C LEU A 8 -49.63 -22.68 -22.02
N ALA A 9 -48.60 -23.26 -21.39
CA ALA A 9 -48.21 -22.91 -20.06
C ALA A 9 -47.18 -21.76 -20.16
N GLY A 10 -47.61 -20.56 -19.81
CA GLY A 10 -46.74 -19.41 -19.65
C GLY A 10 -45.96 -19.52 -18.32
N ALA A 11 -44.64 -19.62 -18.39
CA ALA A 11 -43.79 -19.50 -17.24
C ALA A 11 -43.62 -18.00 -16.89
N LEU A 12 -44.23 -17.56 -15.80
CA LEU A 12 -43.96 -16.27 -15.19
C LEU A 12 -42.60 -16.36 -14.45
N ALA A 13 -41.58 -15.71 -15.01
CA ALA A 13 -40.33 -15.46 -14.29
C ALA A 13 -40.59 -14.32 -13.28
N PHE A 14 -40.64 -14.64 -12.00
CA PHE A 14 -40.58 -13.65 -10.93
C PHE A 14 -39.12 -13.17 -10.82
N ALA A 15 -38.83 -11.98 -11.32
CA ALA A 15 -37.62 -11.24 -11.01
C ALA A 15 -37.73 -10.75 -9.55
N LEU A 16 -37.05 -11.41 -8.64
CA LEU A 16 -36.81 -10.90 -7.29
C LEU A 16 -35.92 -9.65 -7.40
N VAL A 17 -36.52 -8.50 -7.43
CA VAL A 17 -35.83 -7.22 -7.22
C VAL A 17 -35.55 -7.13 -5.72
N TRP A 18 -34.30 -7.42 -5.34
CA TRP A 18 -33.82 -7.06 -4.02
C TRP A 18 -33.79 -5.54 -3.93
N PRO A 19 -34.34 -4.93 -2.87
CA PRO A 19 -34.14 -3.51 -2.63
C PRO A 19 -32.63 -3.30 -2.39
N ALA A 20 -32.00 -2.50 -3.24
CA ALA A 20 -30.70 -1.96 -2.97
C ALA A 20 -30.77 -1.26 -1.60
N ARG A 21 -30.16 -1.86 -0.56
CA ARG A 21 -29.88 -1.14 0.67
C ARG A 21 -28.98 0.01 0.27
N THR A 22 -29.51 1.20 0.22
CA THR A 22 -28.70 2.42 0.24
C THR A 22 -27.88 2.33 1.54
N CYS A 23 -26.61 1.95 1.43
CA CYS A 23 -25.65 2.26 2.47
C CYS A 23 -25.76 3.77 2.70
N SER A 24 -26.36 4.16 3.80
CA SER A 24 -26.24 5.53 4.30
C SER A 24 -24.75 5.69 4.58
N ALA A 25 -24.07 6.44 3.73
CA ALA A 25 -22.69 6.82 4.00
C ALA A 25 -22.67 7.43 5.40
N ALA A 26 -21.77 6.95 6.26
CA ALA A 26 -21.49 7.60 7.52
C ALA A 26 -21.26 9.10 7.24
N PRO A 27 -21.73 10.01 8.12
CA PRO A 27 -21.47 11.42 7.91
C PRO A 27 -19.98 11.61 7.71
N LEU A 28 -19.60 12.20 6.57
CA LEU A 28 -18.22 12.50 6.25
C LEU A 28 -17.66 13.34 7.41
N ALA A 29 -16.50 12.95 7.93
CA ALA A 29 -15.75 13.77 8.84
C ALA A 29 -15.60 15.18 8.27
N SER A 30 -15.61 16.20 9.10
CA SER A 30 -15.41 17.57 8.60
C SER A 30 -14.07 17.64 7.88
N PRO A 31 -14.02 18.14 6.65
CA PRO A 31 -12.75 18.35 5.99
C PRO A 31 -11.93 19.32 6.84
N LEU A 32 -10.63 19.05 6.99
CA LEU A 32 -9.72 19.99 7.62
C LEU A 32 -9.71 21.28 6.79
N GLY A 33 -9.75 22.43 7.49
CA GLY A 33 -9.70 23.74 6.88
C GLY A 33 -8.32 24.11 6.31
N PRO A 34 -8.05 25.37 6.04
CA PRO A 34 -6.75 25.80 5.56
C PRO A 34 -5.67 25.56 6.63
N HIS A 35 -4.46 25.28 6.14
CA HIS A 35 -3.27 25.18 6.97
C HIS A 35 -2.95 26.54 7.61
N VAL A 36 -2.69 26.56 8.91
CA VAL A 36 -2.39 27.78 9.68
C VAL A 36 -1.09 27.62 10.47
N PRO A 37 -0.37 28.73 10.74
CA PRO A 37 0.78 28.70 11.62
C PRO A 37 0.37 28.28 13.03
N ILE A 38 1.24 27.55 13.72
CA ILE A 38 1.08 27.20 15.12
C ILE A 38 1.60 28.36 15.96
N ALA A 39 0.71 29.02 16.69
CA ALA A 39 1.11 30.06 17.66
C ALA A 39 1.62 29.43 18.95
N GLU A 40 2.52 30.14 19.65
CA GLU A 40 3.08 29.69 20.93
C GLU A 40 2.34 30.33 22.12
N PRO A 41 2.31 29.70 23.30
CA PRO A 41 1.64 30.24 24.51
C PRO A 41 2.54 31.27 25.19
N GLU A 42 2.73 32.44 24.63
CA GLU A 42 3.48 33.51 25.26
C GLU A 42 2.87 33.91 26.63
N GLY A 43 3.63 33.77 27.71
CA GLY A 43 3.21 34.13 29.07
C GLY A 43 2.20 33.16 29.69
N GLY A 44 2.04 31.96 29.14
CA GLY A 44 1.12 30.93 29.64
C GLY A 44 -0.30 31.02 29.08
N PHE A 45 -1.15 30.08 29.45
CA PHE A 45 -2.54 29.99 29.00
C PHE A 45 -3.43 31.08 29.62
N ILE A 46 -4.36 31.58 28.83
CA ILE A 46 -5.45 32.46 29.23
C ILE A 46 -6.77 31.75 29.03
N GLY A 47 -7.49 31.54 30.09
CA GLY A 47 -8.74 30.80 30.09
C GLY A 47 -8.57 29.30 30.25
N THR A 48 -9.70 28.62 30.23
CA THR A 48 -9.81 27.16 30.30
C THR A 48 -10.67 26.67 29.17
N MET A 49 -10.36 25.49 28.62
CA MET A 49 -11.10 24.87 27.53
C MET A 49 -11.45 23.43 27.87
N ASN A 50 -12.63 22.98 27.45
CA ASN A 50 -13.11 21.63 27.59
C ASN A 50 -13.69 21.16 26.26
N VAL A 51 -13.64 19.86 26.01
CA VAL A 51 -14.26 19.18 24.85
C VAL A 51 -15.18 18.08 25.35
N ALA A 52 -16.30 17.89 24.70
CA ALA A 52 -17.22 16.80 24.97
C ALA A 52 -17.77 16.20 23.69
N PRO A 53 -17.64 14.86 23.52
CA PRO A 53 -16.89 13.91 24.34
C PRO A 53 -15.37 14.16 24.27
N GLU A 54 -14.57 13.55 25.16
CA GLU A 54 -13.11 13.67 25.18
C GLU A 54 -12.42 12.71 24.20
N ASN A 55 -13.15 11.73 23.68
CA ASN A 55 -12.68 10.77 22.68
C ASN A 55 -13.81 10.29 21.77
N GLY A 56 -13.45 9.73 20.66
CA GLY A 56 -14.35 9.09 19.69
C GLY A 56 -13.69 8.94 18.32
N PRO A 57 -14.27 8.12 17.43
CA PRO A 57 -13.75 7.95 16.06
C PRO A 57 -13.94 9.22 15.21
N ALA A 58 -13.31 9.25 14.05
CA ALA A 58 -13.58 10.25 13.02
C ALA A 58 -15.08 10.33 12.74
N GLY A 59 -15.60 11.54 12.57
CA GLY A 59 -17.04 11.77 12.42
C GLY A 59 -17.81 11.99 13.74
N THR A 60 -17.16 11.88 14.90
CA THR A 60 -17.79 12.16 16.20
C THR A 60 -18.16 13.65 16.33
N PRO A 61 -19.42 13.99 16.63
CA PRO A 61 -19.80 15.37 16.92
C PRO A 61 -19.18 15.85 18.24
N LEU A 62 -18.44 16.95 18.18
CA LEU A 62 -17.74 17.55 19.32
C LEU A 62 -18.35 18.89 19.68
N THR A 63 -18.36 19.18 21.00
CA THR A 63 -18.65 20.52 21.54
C THR A 63 -17.43 20.96 22.34
N VAL A 64 -16.82 22.05 21.91
CA VAL A 64 -15.76 22.74 22.65
C VAL A 64 -16.38 23.92 23.39
N THR A 65 -16.04 24.07 24.67
CA THR A 65 -16.39 25.23 25.48
C THR A 65 -15.13 25.83 26.07
N ALA A 66 -15.08 27.16 26.16
CA ALA A 66 -13.99 27.86 26.84
C ALA A 66 -14.52 29.03 27.68
N GLU A 67 -13.79 29.34 28.77
CA GLU A 67 -14.14 30.36 29.73
C GLU A 67 -12.92 31.21 30.13
N LYS A 68 -13.15 32.35 30.71
CA LYS A 68 -12.13 33.30 31.20
C LYS A 68 -11.25 33.85 30.07
N LEU A 69 -11.81 33.92 28.88
CA LEU A 69 -11.17 34.53 27.69
C LEU A 69 -11.35 36.05 27.73
N PRO A 70 -10.54 36.81 26.96
CA PRO A 70 -10.83 38.20 26.67
C PRO A 70 -12.24 38.34 26.06
N PRO A 71 -13.09 39.28 26.57
CA PRO A 71 -14.46 39.44 26.11
C PRO A 71 -14.53 39.95 24.66
N ASN A 72 -15.54 39.51 23.92
CA ASN A 72 -15.86 39.99 22.56
C ASN A 72 -14.70 39.90 21.55
N GLN A 73 -13.76 38.95 21.73
CA GLN A 73 -12.62 38.71 20.84
C GLN A 73 -12.93 37.58 19.86
N GLU A 74 -12.33 37.67 18.67
CA GLU A 74 -12.33 36.60 17.69
C GLU A 74 -11.08 35.74 17.83
N PHE A 75 -11.25 34.43 17.67
CA PHE A 75 -10.20 33.42 17.77
C PHE A 75 -10.32 32.43 16.62
N GLU A 76 -9.20 31.82 16.28
CA GLU A 76 -9.13 30.65 15.44
C GLU A 76 -9.19 29.39 16.32
N LEU A 77 -10.15 28.52 16.06
CA LEU A 77 -10.21 27.17 16.63
C LEU A 77 -9.42 26.24 15.71
N ILE A 78 -8.37 25.62 16.22
CA ILE A 78 -7.34 24.91 15.45
C ILE A 78 -7.34 23.43 15.86
N TRP A 79 -7.15 22.57 14.86
CA TRP A 79 -6.82 21.16 15.02
C TRP A 79 -5.33 20.97 14.76
N ARG A 80 -4.57 20.54 15.78
CA ARG A 80 -3.14 20.21 15.65
C ARG A 80 -2.95 18.75 15.33
N THR A 81 -2.16 18.46 14.32
CA THR A 81 -1.84 17.13 13.88
C THR A 81 -0.41 17.08 13.29
N VAL A 82 -0.13 16.10 12.47
CA VAL A 82 1.14 15.93 11.78
C VAL A 82 0.92 15.61 10.31
N LYS A 83 1.92 15.90 9.49
CA LYS A 83 2.05 15.37 8.13
C LYS A 83 3.10 14.28 8.15
N GLY A 84 2.72 13.06 7.75
CA GLY A 84 3.61 11.92 7.68
C GLY A 84 4.34 11.85 6.34
N ASN A 85 5.61 11.44 6.38
CA ASN A 85 6.43 11.18 5.21
C ASN A 85 7.31 9.95 5.45
N TRP A 86 7.59 9.22 4.39
CA TRP A 86 8.61 8.18 4.37
C TRP A 86 9.97 8.80 4.07
N LYS A 87 11.01 8.42 4.82
CA LYS A 87 12.40 8.84 4.55
C LYS A 87 13.10 7.79 3.71
N VAL A 88 13.39 8.14 2.47
CA VAL A 88 14.19 7.32 1.55
C VAL A 88 15.25 8.23 0.94
N ALA A 89 16.50 7.81 0.98
CA ALA A 89 17.63 8.50 0.36
C ALA A 89 18.62 7.46 -0.18
N ASP A 90 19.22 7.73 -1.32
CA ASP A 90 20.25 6.88 -1.94
C ASP A 90 19.81 5.40 -2.09
N ALA A 91 18.54 5.18 -2.46
CA ALA A 91 17.93 3.87 -2.57
C ALA A 91 17.76 3.09 -1.24
N GLU A 92 18.01 3.72 -0.12
CA GLU A 92 17.91 3.14 1.23
C GLU A 92 16.74 3.72 2.02
N TYR A 93 16.14 2.90 2.86
CA TYR A 93 15.05 3.28 3.77
C TYR A 93 15.62 3.79 5.10
N HIS A 94 15.25 5.01 5.49
CA HIS A 94 15.69 5.69 6.70
C HIS A 94 14.60 5.90 7.76
N GLY A 95 13.42 5.35 7.56
CA GLY A 95 12.33 5.43 8.53
C GLY A 95 11.17 6.32 8.12
N ARG A 96 10.43 6.80 9.11
CA ARG A 96 9.26 7.68 8.98
C ARG A 96 9.57 9.02 9.61
N ASP A 97 8.94 10.05 9.09
CA ASP A 97 9.00 11.41 9.64
C ASP A 97 7.60 11.98 9.79
N TYR A 98 7.41 12.81 10.80
CA TYR A 98 6.14 13.44 11.10
C TYR A 98 6.37 14.90 11.47
N GLU A 99 5.97 15.80 10.57
CA GLU A 99 6.09 17.23 10.76
C GLU A 99 4.82 17.78 11.41
N PRO A 100 4.91 18.55 12.52
CA PRO A 100 3.75 19.19 13.11
C PRO A 100 3.06 20.13 12.13
N VAL A 101 1.75 19.99 12.00
CA VAL A 101 0.88 20.85 11.20
C VAL A 101 -0.38 21.23 11.97
N ALA A 102 -1.03 22.29 11.56
CA ALA A 102 -2.28 22.72 12.14
C ALA A 102 -3.26 23.21 11.07
N TYR A 103 -4.53 22.97 11.30
CA TYR A 103 -5.62 23.35 10.41
C TYR A 103 -6.69 24.15 11.16
N GLU A 104 -7.19 25.22 10.54
CA GLU A 104 -8.32 25.95 11.06
C GLU A 104 -9.59 25.10 10.98
N ILE A 105 -10.27 24.90 12.12
CA ILE A 105 -11.59 24.27 12.18
C ILE A 105 -12.67 25.32 11.94
N ALA A 106 -12.59 26.45 12.66
CA ALA A 106 -13.55 27.53 12.62
C ALA A 106 -12.98 28.82 13.21
N LYS A 107 -13.54 29.95 12.81
CA LYS A 107 -13.43 31.23 13.54
C LYS A 107 -14.55 31.32 14.54
N VAL A 108 -14.21 31.60 15.78
CA VAL A 108 -15.13 31.61 16.91
C VAL A 108 -14.97 32.91 17.69
N ARG A 109 -16.02 33.32 18.43
CA ARG A 109 -16.00 34.57 19.18
C ARG A 109 -16.44 34.36 20.62
N SER A 110 -15.70 34.93 21.56
CA SER A 110 -16.12 35.00 22.96
C SER A 110 -17.27 35.98 23.17
N ASP A 111 -18.15 35.68 24.14
CA ASP A 111 -19.20 36.58 24.57
C ASP A 111 -18.67 37.70 25.51
N ALA A 112 -19.56 38.59 25.96
CA ALA A 112 -19.22 39.68 26.86
C ALA A 112 -18.70 39.20 28.25
N ALA A 113 -18.94 37.93 28.59
CA ALA A 113 -18.44 37.30 29.82
C ALA A 113 -17.14 36.49 29.59
N GLY A 114 -16.56 36.56 28.40
CA GLY A 114 -15.35 35.78 28.04
C GLY A 114 -15.59 34.30 27.91
N ARG A 115 -16.78 33.87 27.52
CA ARG A 115 -17.13 32.47 27.26
C ARG A 115 -17.36 32.24 25.78
N LEU A 116 -17.08 31.03 25.30
CA LEU A 116 -17.45 30.58 23.95
C LEU A 116 -17.92 29.12 23.96
N SER A 117 -18.69 28.76 22.95
CA SER A 117 -19.05 27.40 22.64
C SER A 117 -19.03 27.19 21.12
N ALA A 118 -18.37 26.15 20.66
CA ALA A 118 -18.29 25.79 19.23
C ALA A 118 -18.59 24.30 19.06
N LYS A 119 -19.24 23.96 17.94
CA LYS A 119 -19.53 22.59 17.55
C LYS A 119 -18.87 22.27 16.21
N PHE A 120 -18.25 21.11 16.12
CA PHE A 120 -17.69 20.59 14.87
C PHE A 120 -17.69 19.06 14.92
N VAL A 121 -17.17 18.43 13.87
CA VAL A 121 -17.07 16.97 13.77
C VAL A 121 -15.60 16.59 13.75
N ALA A 122 -15.20 15.59 14.53
CA ALA A 122 -13.83 15.09 14.53
C ALA A 122 -13.39 14.74 13.10
N PRO A 123 -12.29 15.32 12.61
CA PRO A 123 -11.81 15.05 11.25
C PRO A 123 -11.31 13.60 11.11
N GLU A 124 -11.24 13.11 9.88
CA GLU A 124 -10.48 11.91 9.55
C GLU A 124 -9.00 12.28 9.58
N ASP A 125 -8.22 11.65 10.46
CA ASP A 125 -6.84 11.99 10.75
C ASP A 125 -6.13 10.79 11.45
N PHE A 126 -4.86 10.97 11.78
CA PHE A 126 -4.14 10.04 12.65
C PHE A 126 -4.88 9.83 13.96
N GLY A 127 -4.80 8.61 14.51
CA GLY A 127 -5.44 8.27 15.77
C GLY A 127 -4.71 8.79 17.01
N PHE A 128 -5.40 8.62 18.14
CA PHE A 128 -4.95 8.99 19.48
C PHE A 128 -4.94 10.50 19.74
N GLY A 129 -4.03 11.00 20.55
CA GLY A 129 -4.12 12.35 21.09
C GLY A 129 -3.86 13.47 20.09
N HIS A 130 -4.81 14.37 19.96
CA HIS A 130 -4.73 15.65 19.26
C HIS A 130 -4.95 16.80 20.20
N ASP A 131 -4.37 17.95 19.89
CA ASP A 131 -4.67 19.19 20.60
C ASP A 131 -5.66 20.02 19.79
N ILE A 132 -6.76 20.42 20.41
CA ILE A 132 -7.67 21.45 19.92
C ILE A 132 -7.23 22.75 20.59
N VAL A 133 -6.83 23.72 19.78
CA VAL A 133 -6.21 24.97 20.25
C VAL A 133 -7.11 26.14 19.94
N LEU A 134 -7.15 27.11 20.84
CA LEU A 134 -7.73 28.42 20.62
C LEU A 134 -6.61 29.45 20.54
N GLN A 135 -6.44 30.07 19.36
CA GLN A 135 -5.35 31.03 19.11
C GLN A 135 -5.82 32.29 18.38
N GLN A 136 -4.97 33.28 18.39
CA GLN A 136 -4.90 34.39 17.43
C GLN A 136 -3.58 34.25 16.64
N PRO A 137 -3.35 34.95 15.54
CA PRO A 137 -2.17 34.75 14.72
C PRO A 137 -0.82 34.84 15.45
N ASP A 138 -0.75 35.60 16.50
CA ASP A 138 0.45 35.89 17.28
C ASP A 138 0.48 35.18 18.66
N ARG A 139 -0.60 34.50 19.07
CA ARG A 139 -0.68 33.93 20.42
C ARG A 139 -1.63 32.76 20.53
N MET A 140 -1.19 31.69 21.19
CA MET A 140 -2.06 30.62 21.71
C MET A 140 -2.67 31.04 23.09
N PHE A 141 -3.98 30.91 23.20
CA PHE A 141 -4.71 31.26 24.46
C PHE A 141 -4.89 30.05 25.35
N THR A 142 -5.43 28.96 24.83
CA THR A 142 -5.70 27.76 25.60
C THR A 142 -5.83 26.55 24.66
N GLN A 143 -5.76 25.34 25.21
CA GLN A 143 -5.92 24.12 24.48
C GLN A 143 -6.63 23.05 25.31
N VAL A 144 -7.15 22.02 24.62
CA VAL A 144 -7.68 20.80 25.21
C VAL A 144 -7.32 19.60 24.34
N GLY A 145 -7.04 18.46 24.97
CA GLY A 145 -6.78 17.21 24.26
C GLY A 145 -8.07 16.53 23.83
N PHE A 146 -8.04 15.92 22.65
CA PHE A 146 -9.06 14.98 22.18
C PHE A 146 -8.36 13.71 21.71
N SER A 147 -8.91 12.53 22.04
CA SER A 147 -8.39 11.25 21.57
C SER A 147 -9.22 10.74 20.40
N LEU A 148 -8.61 10.65 19.22
CA LEU A 148 -9.25 10.05 18.03
C LEU A 148 -9.15 8.52 18.11
N ASP A 149 -10.29 7.84 18.29
CA ASP A 149 -10.34 6.40 18.44
C ASP A 149 -10.11 5.71 17.10
N MET A 150 -9.26 4.69 17.11
CA MET A 150 -9.04 3.84 15.95
C MET A 150 -10.24 2.91 15.74
N THR A 151 -10.61 2.70 14.49
CA THR A 151 -11.67 1.77 14.06
C THR A 151 -11.17 0.78 13.03
N VAL A 152 -11.72 -0.43 13.07
CA VAL A 152 -11.45 -1.49 12.08
C VAL A 152 -12.77 -2.07 11.59
N THR A 153 -12.94 -2.12 10.28
CA THR A 153 -14.11 -2.73 9.63
C THR A 153 -13.70 -3.69 8.53
N ILE A 154 -14.53 -4.69 8.28
CA ILE A 154 -14.36 -5.62 7.15
C ILE A 154 -15.62 -5.66 6.28
N THR A 155 -15.43 -5.87 4.99
CA THR A 155 -16.53 -6.01 4.02
C THR A 155 -16.13 -6.98 2.92
N PRO A 156 -16.94 -8.04 2.63
CA PRO A 156 -18.10 -8.51 3.37
C PRO A 156 -17.72 -9.21 4.69
N GLU A 157 -18.72 -9.58 5.51
CA GLU A 157 -18.52 -10.36 6.74
C GLU A 157 -18.63 -11.89 6.51
N SER A 158 -18.95 -12.31 5.30
CA SER A 158 -19.06 -13.71 4.92
C SER A 158 -18.97 -13.92 3.41
N GLY A 159 -18.56 -15.13 3.01
CA GLY A 159 -18.50 -15.54 1.61
C GLY A 159 -17.81 -16.89 1.45
N PRO A 160 -17.84 -17.50 0.26
CA PRO A 160 -17.08 -18.72 0.00
C PRO A 160 -15.58 -18.47 0.06
N VAL A 161 -14.78 -19.54 0.04
CA VAL A 161 -13.32 -19.47 0.00
C VAL A 161 -12.86 -18.59 -1.17
N GLY A 162 -11.83 -17.76 -0.95
CA GLY A 162 -11.33 -16.78 -1.91
C GLY A 162 -12.12 -15.47 -1.98
N THR A 163 -13.24 -15.33 -1.25
CA THR A 163 -13.94 -14.04 -1.17
C THR A 163 -12.97 -12.95 -0.75
N PRO A 164 -12.84 -11.86 -1.53
CA PRO A 164 -12.00 -10.73 -1.13
C PRO A 164 -12.58 -10.07 0.11
N ILE A 165 -11.86 -10.10 1.22
CA ILE A 165 -12.19 -9.40 2.46
C ILE A 165 -11.49 -8.06 2.43
N HIS A 166 -12.23 -6.99 2.20
CA HIS A 166 -11.70 -5.64 2.30
C HIS A 166 -11.65 -5.22 3.76
N VAL A 167 -10.47 -4.88 4.24
CA VAL A 167 -10.21 -4.37 5.59
C VAL A 167 -9.98 -2.88 5.48
N GLU A 168 -10.72 -2.10 6.27
CA GLU A 168 -10.55 -0.65 6.40
C GLU A 168 -10.22 -0.33 7.85
N VAL A 169 -9.16 0.46 8.04
CA VAL A 169 -8.68 0.91 9.35
C VAL A 169 -8.56 2.43 9.32
N LYS A 170 -9.16 3.12 10.30
CA LYS A 170 -9.06 4.57 10.47
C LYS A 170 -8.51 4.89 11.85
N GLY A 171 -7.73 5.96 11.96
CA GLY A 171 -7.15 6.39 13.19
C GLY A 171 -5.89 5.62 13.61
N ILE A 172 -5.09 5.13 12.66
CA ILE A 172 -3.72 4.69 12.94
C ILE A 172 -2.92 5.91 13.40
N GLY A 173 -2.22 5.81 14.52
CA GLY A 173 -1.47 6.94 15.09
C GLY A 173 -0.15 7.23 14.41
N TRP A 174 0.49 8.35 14.75
CA TRP A 174 1.81 8.73 14.23
C TRP A 174 2.97 8.47 15.19
N ARG A 175 2.71 8.40 16.48
CA ARG A 175 3.75 8.19 17.50
C ARG A 175 4.30 6.78 17.42
N SER A 176 5.57 6.60 17.78
CA SER A 176 6.13 5.28 18.02
C SER A 176 5.20 4.45 18.88
N LEU A 177 5.07 3.16 18.60
CA LEU A 177 4.14 2.25 19.24
C LEU A 177 2.65 2.41 18.82
N PHE A 178 2.26 3.43 18.04
CA PHE A 178 0.89 3.61 17.54
C PHE A 178 0.80 3.62 16.01
N ASN A 179 1.94 3.59 15.33
CA ASN A 179 2.04 3.79 13.89
C ASN A 179 2.28 2.51 13.07
N SER A 180 2.13 1.35 13.70
CA SER A 180 2.22 0.03 13.07
C SER A 180 1.26 -0.93 13.73
N TRP A 181 0.52 -1.64 12.90
CA TRP A 181 -0.46 -2.62 13.33
C TRP A 181 -0.30 -3.89 12.51
N ASP A 182 -0.52 -5.03 13.14
CA ASP A 182 -0.43 -6.35 12.55
C ASP A 182 -1.82 -6.92 12.30
N LEU A 183 -1.94 -7.68 11.21
CA LEU A 183 -3.09 -8.52 10.93
C LEU A 183 -2.72 -9.98 11.13
N LEU A 184 -3.56 -10.68 11.87
CA LEU A 184 -3.56 -12.13 11.94
C LEU A 184 -4.87 -12.68 11.41
N TYR A 185 -4.80 -13.83 10.75
CA TYR A 185 -5.94 -14.63 10.34
C TYR A 185 -5.85 -15.99 11.04
N ASP A 186 -6.81 -16.33 11.90
CA ASP A 186 -6.78 -17.55 12.72
C ASP A 186 -5.46 -17.76 13.51
N ASN A 187 -4.92 -16.68 14.08
CA ASN A 187 -3.62 -16.61 14.75
C ASN A 187 -2.37 -16.73 13.85
N HIS A 188 -2.52 -16.87 12.54
CA HIS A 188 -1.41 -16.81 11.60
C HIS A 188 -1.11 -15.35 11.24
N PHE A 189 0.15 -14.97 11.28
CA PHE A 189 0.57 -13.62 10.93
C PHE A 189 0.49 -13.42 9.42
N THR A 190 -0.39 -12.55 8.97
CA THR A 190 -0.57 -12.24 7.54
C THR A 190 0.37 -11.12 7.08
N GLY A 191 0.48 -10.06 7.88
CA GLY A 191 1.31 -8.92 7.55
C GLY A 191 0.99 -7.72 8.44
N TRP A 192 1.64 -6.60 8.16
CA TRP A 192 1.48 -5.35 8.89
C TRP A 192 0.87 -4.24 8.04
N MET A 193 0.39 -3.21 8.69
CA MET A 193 -0.22 -2.05 8.06
C MET A 193 0.34 -0.74 8.65
N SER A 194 0.39 0.29 7.82
CA SER A 194 0.75 1.65 8.17
C SER A 194 -0.17 2.63 7.47
N ALA A 195 -0.11 3.89 7.88
CA ALA A 195 -0.88 4.98 7.29
C ALA A 195 -0.10 6.30 7.41
N VAL A 196 1.16 6.29 6.97
CA VAL A 196 2.08 7.42 7.13
C VAL A 196 1.66 8.58 6.21
N THR A 197 1.46 8.30 4.92
CA THR A 197 1.10 9.31 3.92
C THR A 197 -0.40 9.39 3.66
N THR A 198 -1.17 8.56 4.34
CA THR A 198 -2.63 8.48 4.25
C THR A 198 -3.33 9.01 5.50
N GLU A 199 -2.61 9.80 6.31
CA GLU A 199 -3.15 10.54 7.47
C GLU A 199 -3.99 9.64 8.40
N GLY A 200 -3.43 8.47 8.78
CA GLY A 200 -4.08 7.56 9.71
C GLY A 200 -5.09 6.58 9.10
N SER A 201 -5.36 6.65 7.80
CA SER A 201 -6.30 5.75 7.11
C SER A 201 -5.56 4.68 6.31
N ALA A 202 -5.95 3.42 6.48
CA ALA A 202 -5.37 2.27 5.77
C ALA A 202 -6.46 1.36 5.22
N SER A 203 -6.26 0.82 4.03
CA SER A 203 -7.13 -0.23 3.50
C SER A 203 -6.35 -1.22 2.66
N PHE A 204 -6.79 -2.48 2.68
CA PHE A 204 -6.22 -3.57 1.90
C PHE A 204 -7.24 -4.69 1.75
N THR A 205 -6.91 -5.70 0.96
CA THR A 205 -7.78 -6.85 0.74
C THR A 205 -6.98 -8.13 0.90
N ILE A 206 -7.57 -9.11 1.60
CA ILE A 206 -7.04 -10.48 1.73
C ILE A 206 -8.09 -11.49 1.27
N PRO A 207 -7.72 -12.68 0.81
CA PRO A 207 -8.69 -13.73 0.48
C PRO A 207 -9.25 -14.39 1.75
N ALA A 208 -10.51 -14.78 1.71
CA ALA A 208 -11.06 -15.69 2.70
C ALA A 208 -10.48 -17.09 2.50
N THR A 209 -9.87 -17.67 3.52
CA THR A 209 -9.23 -18.98 3.44
C THR A 209 -9.77 -19.97 4.48
N GLY A 210 -9.49 -21.25 4.31
CA GLY A 210 -9.91 -22.29 5.26
C GLY A 210 -11.22 -22.98 4.91
N LYS A 211 -11.68 -23.84 5.79
CA LYS A 211 -12.92 -24.63 5.65
C LYS A 211 -14.15 -23.77 5.97
N PRO A 212 -15.35 -24.13 5.46
CA PRO A 212 -16.57 -23.49 5.91
C PRO A 212 -16.68 -23.45 7.44
N GLY A 213 -16.87 -22.24 8.00
CA GLY A 213 -16.86 -22.03 9.44
C GLY A 213 -16.63 -20.54 9.77
N VAL A 214 -16.42 -20.28 11.05
CA VAL A 214 -16.05 -18.93 11.52
C VAL A 214 -14.53 -18.87 11.64
N HIS A 215 -13.94 -17.91 10.96
CA HIS A 215 -12.54 -17.52 11.02
C HIS A 215 -12.43 -16.16 11.70
N VAL A 216 -11.29 -15.84 12.28
CA VAL A 216 -11.13 -14.61 13.04
C VAL A 216 -9.95 -13.81 12.47
N LEU A 217 -10.25 -12.57 12.08
CA LEU A 217 -9.25 -11.57 11.78
C LEU A 217 -8.93 -10.82 13.09
N GLU A 218 -7.66 -10.79 13.47
CA GLU A 218 -7.21 -10.07 14.63
C GLU A 218 -6.33 -8.90 14.19
N VAL A 219 -6.68 -7.67 14.58
CA VAL A 219 -5.85 -6.48 14.39
C VAL A 219 -5.31 -6.07 15.75
N LEU A 220 -4.00 -6.04 15.87
CA LEU A 220 -3.30 -5.71 17.09
C LEU A 220 -2.05 -4.88 16.81
N HIS A 221 -1.55 -4.27 17.85
CA HIS A 221 -0.34 -3.48 17.76
C HIS A 221 0.88 -4.33 17.37
N GLY A 222 1.65 -3.87 16.39
CA GLY A 222 2.93 -4.42 15.97
C GLY A 222 4.03 -3.35 15.97
N GLU A 223 5.27 -3.75 16.21
CA GLU A 223 6.44 -2.85 16.15
C GLU A 223 7.27 -3.08 14.89
N LEU A 224 6.63 -3.15 13.73
CA LEU A 224 7.31 -3.43 12.45
C LEU A 224 8.02 -4.81 12.43
N THR A 225 7.52 -5.74 13.22
CA THR A 225 8.02 -7.11 13.35
C THR A 225 6.86 -8.05 13.54
N PHE A 226 7.14 -9.29 13.84
CA PHE A 226 6.12 -10.25 14.23
C PHE A 226 5.34 -9.80 15.48
N PRO A 227 4.06 -10.15 15.60
CA PRO A 227 3.22 -9.75 16.72
C PRO A 227 3.82 -10.14 18.06
N TYR A 228 3.94 -9.18 18.97
CA TYR A 228 4.41 -9.43 20.32
C TYR A 228 3.28 -10.00 21.19
N ARG A 229 3.47 -11.19 21.74
CA ARG A 229 2.40 -11.97 22.40
C ARG A 229 2.43 -11.93 23.94
N ASN A 230 3.53 -11.45 24.56
CA ASN A 230 3.59 -11.37 26.01
C ASN A 230 2.97 -10.07 26.53
N MET A 231 1.68 -10.10 26.85
CA MET A 231 0.94 -8.93 27.32
C MET A 231 1.38 -8.43 28.70
N GLN A 232 2.04 -9.25 29.53
CA GLN A 232 2.56 -8.80 30.84
C GLN A 232 3.78 -7.88 30.69
N GLN A 233 4.45 -7.94 29.56
CA GLN A 233 5.63 -7.13 29.26
C GLN A 233 5.33 -6.05 28.19
N ASN A 234 4.06 -5.90 27.81
CA ASN A 234 3.67 -4.89 26.85
C ASN A 234 3.82 -3.49 27.47
N PRO A 235 4.57 -2.59 26.84
CA PRO A 235 4.74 -1.21 27.36
C PRO A 235 3.43 -0.39 27.29
N GLU A 236 2.45 -0.82 26.49
CA GLU A 236 1.17 -0.16 26.28
C GLU A 236 0.02 -1.16 26.43
N PRO A 237 -0.33 -1.59 27.64
CA PRO A 237 -1.29 -2.67 27.87
C PRO A 237 -2.73 -2.30 27.45
N ASP A 238 -3.06 -1.01 27.44
CA ASP A 238 -4.41 -0.52 27.18
C ASP A 238 -4.69 -0.26 25.69
N ARG A 239 -3.82 -0.71 24.78
CA ARG A 239 -4.05 -0.54 23.36
C ARG A 239 -5.23 -1.34 22.87
N PRO A 240 -6.03 -0.76 21.98
CA PRO A 240 -7.15 -1.47 21.39
C PRO A 240 -6.67 -2.69 20.60
N ARG A 241 -7.53 -3.70 20.59
CA ARG A 241 -7.33 -4.95 19.88
C ARG A 241 -8.67 -5.39 19.33
N TRP A 242 -8.72 -5.75 18.07
CA TRP A 242 -9.95 -6.21 17.43
C TRP A 242 -9.84 -7.68 17.10
N ALA A 243 -10.91 -8.42 17.36
CA ALA A 243 -11.12 -9.78 16.89
C ALA A 243 -12.44 -9.81 16.11
N ILE A 244 -12.33 -9.84 14.80
CA ILE A 244 -13.46 -9.67 13.89
C ILE A 244 -13.77 -11.01 13.23
N PRO A 245 -14.95 -11.59 13.45
CA PRO A 245 -15.32 -12.84 12.83
C PRO A 245 -15.65 -12.65 11.34
N PHE A 246 -15.12 -13.53 10.51
CA PHE A 246 -15.53 -13.74 9.13
C PHE A 246 -16.08 -15.15 8.97
N ARG A 247 -17.21 -15.29 8.27
CA ARG A 247 -17.80 -16.60 8.02
C ARG A 247 -17.47 -17.10 6.62
N VAL A 248 -16.61 -18.09 6.51
CA VAL A 248 -16.41 -18.85 5.28
C VAL A 248 -17.64 -19.73 5.05
N THR A 249 -18.29 -19.56 3.92
CA THR A 249 -19.51 -20.32 3.53
C THR A 249 -19.16 -21.40 2.53
N ALA A 250 -20.03 -22.42 2.45
CA ALA A 250 -19.98 -23.33 1.32
C ALA A 250 -20.40 -22.59 0.04
N GLY A 251 -19.75 -22.91 -1.08
CA GLY A 251 -20.04 -22.30 -2.38
C GLY A 251 -18.88 -22.49 -3.37
N ALA A 252 -19.09 -22.01 -4.59
CA ALA A 252 -18.01 -21.95 -5.57
C ALA A 252 -16.93 -20.96 -5.08
N PRO A 253 -15.64 -21.30 -5.22
CA PRO A 253 -14.54 -20.41 -4.82
C PRO A 253 -14.54 -19.13 -5.65
N VAL A 254 -14.09 -18.04 -5.05
CA VAL A 254 -13.80 -16.79 -5.75
C VAL A 254 -12.29 -16.78 -6.06
N LEU A 255 -11.93 -16.96 -7.32
CA LEU A 255 -10.54 -17.01 -7.72
C LEU A 255 -10.04 -15.61 -8.11
N PRO A 256 -8.77 -15.26 -7.82
CA PRO A 256 -8.18 -14.04 -8.33
C PRO A 256 -8.08 -14.09 -9.86
N PRO A 257 -8.11 -12.94 -10.54
CA PRO A 257 -7.82 -12.90 -11.98
C PRO A 257 -6.39 -13.41 -12.22
N PRO A 258 -6.05 -13.85 -13.46
CA PRO A 258 -4.67 -14.21 -13.78
C PRO A 258 -3.71 -13.09 -13.39
N PRO A 259 -2.50 -13.40 -12.88
CA PRO A 259 -1.55 -12.38 -12.43
C PRO A 259 -1.20 -11.33 -13.49
N THR A 260 -1.21 -11.72 -14.76
CA THR A 260 -1.00 -10.83 -15.91
C THR A 260 -2.11 -9.79 -16.11
N GLU A 261 -3.31 -10.05 -15.59
CA GLU A 261 -4.48 -9.18 -15.69
C GLU A 261 -4.73 -8.38 -14.40
N GLN A 262 -3.98 -8.65 -13.35
CA GLN A 262 -4.15 -7.93 -12.09
C GLN A 262 -3.79 -6.46 -12.27
N ALA A 263 -4.69 -5.59 -11.85
CA ALA A 263 -4.56 -4.16 -12.04
C ALA A 263 -3.25 -3.65 -11.43
N GLN A 264 -2.39 -3.11 -12.28
CA GLN A 264 -1.20 -2.41 -11.84
C GLN A 264 -1.57 -0.94 -11.65
N LYS A 265 -1.28 -0.40 -10.47
CA LYS A 265 -1.45 1.03 -10.25
C LYS A 265 -0.61 1.83 -11.23
N VAL A 266 -1.15 2.97 -11.63
CA VAL A 266 -0.38 3.96 -12.38
C VAL A 266 0.75 4.45 -11.49
N VAL A 267 1.96 4.38 -11.98
CA VAL A 267 3.15 4.91 -11.29
C VAL A 267 2.95 6.40 -11.04
N ARG A 268 2.82 6.82 -9.78
CA ARG A 268 2.58 8.22 -9.42
C ARG A 268 3.77 9.13 -9.75
N ASN A 269 4.97 8.56 -9.69
CA ASN A 269 6.22 9.27 -9.97
C ASN A 269 6.80 8.83 -11.31
N LEU A 270 6.05 9.06 -12.39
CA LEU A 270 6.60 8.85 -13.73
C LEU A 270 7.89 9.68 -13.88
N PRO A 271 8.92 9.09 -14.50
CA PRO A 271 10.18 9.78 -14.74
C PRO A 271 9.96 11.13 -15.42
N ILE A 272 10.75 12.13 -15.04
CA ILE A 272 10.69 13.46 -15.66
C ILE A 272 10.97 13.33 -17.15
N PRO A 273 10.09 13.82 -18.04
CA PRO A 273 10.35 13.81 -19.47
C PRO A 273 11.65 14.56 -19.77
N GLY A 274 12.63 13.86 -20.33
CA GLY A 274 13.84 14.46 -20.86
C GLY A 274 13.68 14.83 -22.34
N ALA A 275 14.81 15.12 -23.00
CA ALA A 275 14.85 15.35 -24.44
C ALA A 275 14.50 14.07 -25.24
N LEU A 276 14.69 12.89 -24.64
CA LEU A 276 14.27 11.60 -25.16
C LEU A 276 12.94 11.19 -24.52
N VAL A 277 11.94 10.91 -25.33
CA VAL A 277 10.58 10.56 -24.87
C VAL A 277 10.26 9.11 -25.26
N ALA A 278 10.08 8.25 -24.28
CA ALA A 278 9.65 6.87 -24.46
C ALA A 278 8.13 6.74 -24.58
N THR A 279 7.67 5.86 -25.46
CA THR A 279 6.25 5.53 -25.64
C THR A 279 6.09 4.00 -25.78
N PRO A 280 5.43 3.30 -24.83
CA PRO A 280 4.98 3.84 -23.53
C PRO A 280 6.15 4.30 -22.65
N ALA A 281 5.88 5.11 -21.63
CA ALA A 281 6.90 5.56 -20.68
C ALA A 281 7.27 4.48 -19.65
N PHE A 282 6.47 3.44 -19.57
CA PHE A 282 6.65 2.30 -18.68
C PHE A 282 5.95 1.05 -19.24
N SER A 283 6.52 -0.12 -19.02
CA SER A 283 5.88 -1.42 -19.30
C SER A 283 6.61 -2.56 -18.59
N GLY A 284 6.14 -3.79 -18.79
CA GLY A 284 6.86 -5.00 -18.41
C GLY A 284 8.05 -5.31 -19.34
N ILE A 285 8.81 -6.33 -18.97
CA ILE A 285 9.92 -6.87 -19.76
C ILE A 285 9.39 -7.42 -21.09
N ASP A 286 10.21 -7.34 -22.14
CA ASP A 286 9.94 -7.78 -23.52
C ASP A 286 8.81 -7.02 -24.26
N GLU A 287 8.22 -6.01 -23.65
CA GLU A 287 7.22 -5.14 -24.31
C GLU A 287 7.88 -4.17 -25.29
N PRO A 288 7.23 -3.88 -26.44
CA PRO A 288 7.78 -2.99 -27.44
C PRO A 288 7.73 -1.52 -27.01
N VAL A 289 8.83 -0.81 -27.23
CA VAL A 289 8.99 0.62 -26.88
C VAL A 289 9.57 1.39 -28.05
N VAL A 290 9.10 2.62 -28.22
CA VAL A 290 9.67 3.60 -29.14
C VAL A 290 10.15 4.82 -28.37
N VAL A 291 11.44 5.12 -28.48
CA VAL A 291 12.01 6.35 -27.91
C VAL A 291 12.23 7.36 -29.04
N ARG A 292 11.73 8.57 -28.83
CA ARG A 292 11.84 9.68 -29.79
C ARG A 292 12.71 10.79 -29.25
N GLY A 293 13.54 11.34 -30.13
CA GLY A 293 14.34 12.53 -29.87
C GLY A 293 14.43 13.43 -31.11
N GLN A 294 14.88 14.66 -30.90
CA GLN A 294 15.07 15.65 -31.97
C GLN A 294 16.34 16.47 -31.75
N GLY A 295 16.79 17.19 -32.78
CA GLY A 295 18.03 17.97 -32.72
C GLY A 295 19.27 17.14 -33.04
N PHE A 296 19.10 16.02 -33.72
CA PHE A 296 20.18 15.19 -34.24
C PHE A 296 20.69 15.68 -35.58
N ASP A 297 21.95 15.40 -35.94
CA ASP A 297 22.49 15.69 -37.24
C ASP A 297 21.79 14.81 -38.30
N PRO A 298 21.17 15.38 -39.34
CA PRO A 298 20.48 14.62 -40.37
C PRO A 298 21.39 13.56 -41.04
N GLY A 299 20.87 12.36 -41.19
CA GLY A 299 21.59 11.24 -41.86
C GLY A 299 22.63 10.55 -40.96
N LYS A 300 22.90 11.03 -39.77
CA LYS A 300 23.83 10.40 -38.82
C LYS A 300 23.11 9.34 -37.99
N THR A 301 23.80 8.22 -37.74
CA THR A 301 23.32 7.14 -36.92
C THR A 301 23.77 7.34 -35.47
N TYR A 302 22.84 7.20 -34.52
CA TYR A 302 23.05 7.33 -33.12
C TYR A 302 22.69 6.05 -32.35
N ALA A 303 23.38 5.80 -31.24
CA ALA A 303 23.13 4.67 -30.36
C ALA A 303 22.35 5.14 -29.13
N LEU A 304 21.26 4.47 -28.80
CA LEU A 304 20.51 4.64 -27.55
C LEU A 304 21.12 3.75 -26.48
N ASN A 305 21.57 4.36 -25.41
CA ASN A 305 22.14 3.70 -24.26
C ASN A 305 21.10 3.55 -23.16
N TRP A 306 21.17 2.43 -22.45
CA TRP A 306 20.35 2.02 -21.34
C TRP A 306 21.20 1.92 -20.07
N THR A 307 20.84 2.61 -19.02
CA THR A 307 21.49 2.49 -17.72
C THR A 307 20.93 1.27 -16.97
N HIS A 308 21.80 0.43 -16.45
CA HIS A 308 21.42 -0.74 -15.66
C HIS A 308 22.21 -0.80 -14.36
N VAL A 309 21.67 -1.54 -13.40
CA VAL A 309 22.30 -1.83 -12.10
C VAL A 309 22.51 -3.33 -11.99
N VAL A 310 23.66 -3.74 -11.51
CA VAL A 310 23.97 -5.14 -11.21
C VAL A 310 24.14 -5.31 -9.72
N GLY A 311 23.37 -6.21 -9.12
CA GLY A 311 23.47 -6.53 -7.70
C GLY A 311 24.80 -7.19 -7.37
N ASN A 312 25.47 -6.68 -6.33
CA ASN A 312 26.77 -7.19 -5.90
C ASN A 312 26.82 -7.25 -4.36
N ARG A 313 26.66 -8.45 -3.81
CA ARG A 313 26.75 -8.67 -2.35
C ARG A 313 28.17 -8.64 -1.81
N MET A 314 29.18 -8.52 -2.67
CA MET A 314 30.58 -8.59 -2.29
C MET A 314 31.22 -7.21 -2.05
N THR A 315 30.62 -6.13 -2.55
CA THR A 315 31.06 -4.76 -2.32
C THR A 315 30.31 -4.10 -1.18
N GLY A 316 30.92 -3.11 -0.53
CA GLY A 316 30.26 -2.36 0.54
C GLY A 316 29.04 -1.55 0.08
N GLN A 317 28.97 -1.18 -1.20
CA GLN A 317 27.84 -0.45 -1.78
C GLN A 317 26.68 -1.38 -2.14
N GLY A 318 26.96 -2.66 -2.48
CA GLY A 318 25.95 -3.65 -2.82
C GLY A 318 25.49 -3.67 -4.28
N TRP A 319 25.89 -2.70 -5.12
CA TRP A 319 25.58 -2.67 -6.55
C TRP A 319 26.65 -1.94 -7.37
N GLU A 320 26.60 -2.17 -8.68
CA GLU A 320 27.42 -1.49 -9.69
C GLU A 320 26.51 -0.94 -10.78
N GLU A 321 26.74 0.31 -11.18
CA GLU A 321 26.03 0.92 -12.29
C GLU A 321 26.81 0.75 -13.60
N GLY A 322 26.08 0.49 -14.68
CA GLY A 322 26.61 0.35 -16.01
C GLY A 322 25.67 0.91 -17.09
N SER A 323 26.13 0.87 -18.30
CA SER A 323 25.28 1.19 -19.46
C SER A 323 25.59 0.30 -20.65
N ARG A 324 24.57 0.01 -21.47
CA ARG A 324 24.69 -0.76 -22.69
C ARG A 324 23.88 -0.14 -23.82
N VAL A 325 24.30 -0.31 -25.06
CA VAL A 325 23.52 0.07 -26.24
C VAL A 325 22.36 -0.91 -26.40
N ILE A 326 21.13 -0.41 -26.51
CA ILE A 326 19.93 -1.22 -26.69
C ILE A 326 19.26 -1.03 -28.06
N ALA A 327 19.50 0.08 -28.75
CA ALA A 327 18.97 0.36 -30.07
C ALA A 327 19.86 1.34 -30.84
N GLN A 328 19.69 1.39 -32.14
CA GLN A 328 20.31 2.39 -33.00
C GLN A 328 19.27 2.97 -33.96
N ALA A 329 19.41 4.24 -34.30
CA ALA A 329 18.54 4.92 -35.24
C ALA A 329 19.31 5.97 -36.04
N THR A 330 18.95 6.14 -37.32
CA THR A 330 19.47 7.18 -38.16
C THR A 330 18.49 8.39 -38.14
N ALA A 331 19.01 9.59 -37.91
CA ALA A 331 18.21 10.79 -37.92
C ALA A 331 17.67 11.11 -39.32
N ASP A 332 16.41 11.49 -39.39
CA ASP A 332 15.77 11.94 -40.62
C ASP A 332 16.27 13.34 -41.08
N ALA A 333 15.77 13.81 -42.22
CA ALA A 333 16.14 15.11 -42.78
C ALA A 333 15.75 16.29 -41.88
N SER A 334 14.83 16.09 -40.92
CA SER A 334 14.40 17.10 -39.93
C SER A 334 15.16 17.00 -38.60
N GLY A 335 16.15 16.11 -38.49
CA GLY A 335 16.92 15.89 -37.28
C GLY A 335 16.15 15.15 -36.20
N ARG A 336 15.20 14.28 -36.53
CA ARG A 336 14.44 13.42 -35.63
C ARG A 336 14.93 11.98 -35.75
N ALA A 337 14.94 11.27 -34.62
CA ALA A 337 15.25 9.83 -34.60
C ALA A 337 14.24 9.05 -33.78
N GLU A 338 13.93 7.82 -34.22
CA GLU A 338 13.10 6.84 -33.50
C GLU A 338 13.90 5.59 -33.21
N PHE A 339 14.13 5.30 -31.93
CA PHE A 339 14.79 4.10 -31.45
C PHE A 339 13.71 3.09 -31.05
N LYS A 340 13.74 1.90 -31.63
CA LYS A 340 12.77 0.82 -31.38
C LYS A 340 13.48 -0.35 -30.73
N PHE A 341 12.94 -0.86 -29.63
CA PHE A 341 13.47 -2.01 -28.91
C PHE A 341 12.37 -2.67 -28.08
N ASN A 342 12.61 -3.90 -27.64
CA ASN A 342 11.83 -4.50 -26.57
C ASN A 342 12.53 -4.23 -25.25
N VAL A 343 11.74 -4.02 -24.19
CA VAL A 343 12.27 -3.77 -22.84
C VAL A 343 13.22 -4.87 -22.42
N PRO A 344 14.47 -4.54 -22.08
CA PRO A 344 15.43 -5.56 -21.66
C PRO A 344 14.96 -6.32 -20.42
N ASP A 345 15.37 -7.59 -20.30
CA ASP A 345 15.26 -8.34 -19.05
C ASP A 345 16.26 -7.74 -18.07
N ASP A 346 15.74 -7.00 -17.07
CA ASP A 346 16.52 -6.19 -16.14
C ASP A 346 15.75 -5.97 -14.84
N LEU A 347 16.41 -5.39 -13.84
CA LEU A 347 15.80 -4.97 -12.58
C LEU A 347 14.64 -3.99 -12.84
N GLY A 348 13.59 -4.05 -12.02
CA GLY A 348 12.49 -3.10 -12.07
C GLY A 348 12.88 -1.70 -11.63
N GLY A 349 12.00 -0.75 -11.91
CA GLY A 349 12.16 0.65 -11.55
C GLY A 349 12.72 1.52 -12.68
N VAL A 350 13.31 2.65 -12.33
CA VAL A 350 13.76 3.68 -13.28
C VAL A 350 15.10 3.31 -13.93
N HIS A 351 15.12 3.40 -15.26
CA HIS A 351 16.33 3.30 -16.07
C HIS A 351 16.59 4.60 -16.81
N GLY A 352 17.85 5.00 -16.86
CA GLY A 352 18.29 6.12 -17.70
C GLY A 352 18.38 5.73 -19.17
N LEU A 353 17.89 6.61 -20.05
CA LEU A 353 18.08 6.56 -21.49
C LEU A 353 18.98 7.71 -21.90
N TRP A 354 19.98 7.48 -22.75
CA TRP A 354 20.80 8.57 -23.24
C TRP A 354 21.44 8.29 -24.60
N VAL A 355 21.65 9.37 -25.35
CA VAL A 355 22.35 9.38 -26.64
C VAL A 355 23.50 10.36 -26.57
N ASP A 356 24.69 9.94 -26.99
CA ASP A 356 25.85 10.83 -27.12
C ASP A 356 25.70 11.71 -28.39
N MET A 357 25.69 13.02 -28.18
CA MET A 357 25.57 14.03 -29.23
C MET A 357 26.93 14.48 -29.77
N GLY A 358 28.03 14.00 -29.17
CA GLY A 358 29.39 14.43 -29.43
C GLY A 358 29.82 15.62 -28.56
N GLY A 359 31.15 15.81 -28.42
CA GLY A 359 31.69 16.90 -27.63
C GLY A 359 31.37 16.87 -26.12
N GLY A 360 30.94 15.70 -25.59
CA GLY A 360 30.48 15.54 -24.21
C GLY A 360 29.02 15.87 -23.95
N ALA A 361 28.29 16.33 -24.97
CA ALA A 361 26.85 16.60 -24.86
C ALA A 361 26.04 15.29 -24.92
N LYS A 362 24.98 15.17 -24.11
CA LYS A 362 24.05 14.04 -24.12
C LYS A 362 22.61 14.54 -24.17
N GLN A 363 21.78 13.84 -24.93
CA GLN A 363 20.33 13.89 -24.74
C GLN A 363 19.91 12.74 -23.82
N SER A 364 19.07 12.99 -22.86
CA SER A 364 18.63 12.01 -21.88
C SER A 364 17.12 11.93 -21.76
N GLY A 365 16.65 10.82 -21.23
CA GLY A 365 15.30 10.52 -20.84
C GLY A 365 15.30 9.41 -19.82
N THR A 366 14.13 8.95 -19.44
CA THR A 366 13.99 7.85 -18.49
C THR A 366 12.93 6.86 -18.97
N TYR A 367 13.02 5.66 -18.46
CA TYR A 367 12.08 4.59 -18.68
C TYR A 367 11.83 3.83 -17.38
N TRP A 368 10.63 3.26 -17.20
CA TRP A 368 10.29 2.49 -16.02
C TRP A 368 9.93 1.04 -16.37
N ILE A 369 10.63 0.07 -15.79
CA ILE A 369 10.26 -1.35 -15.84
C ILE A 369 9.31 -1.66 -14.68
N LYS A 370 8.12 -2.16 -15.01
CA LYS A 370 7.13 -2.64 -14.03
C LYS A 370 7.46 -4.05 -13.56
N SER A 371 7.29 -4.31 -12.28
CA SER A 371 7.21 -5.69 -11.78
C SER A 371 5.98 -6.37 -12.38
N THR A 372 6.17 -7.56 -12.92
CA THR A 372 5.13 -8.39 -13.52
C THR A 372 5.17 -9.81 -12.97
N ALA A 373 4.05 -10.49 -13.03
CA ALA A 373 3.93 -11.87 -12.57
C ALA A 373 3.47 -12.76 -13.72
N LEU A 374 4.10 -13.93 -13.85
CA LEU A 374 3.71 -14.94 -14.81
C LEU A 374 2.64 -15.87 -14.22
N PRO A 375 1.80 -16.51 -15.06
CA PRO A 375 0.88 -17.53 -14.59
C PRO A 375 1.61 -18.66 -13.85
N ILE A 376 0.95 -19.24 -12.85
CA ILE A 376 1.45 -20.43 -12.16
C ILE A 376 1.64 -21.58 -13.16
N ASP A 377 2.75 -22.30 -13.07
CA ASP A 377 3.09 -23.40 -14.00
C ASP A 377 2.19 -24.64 -13.81
N VAL A 378 1.80 -24.93 -12.57
CA VAL A 378 0.89 -26.01 -12.21
C VAL A 378 -0.14 -25.46 -11.23
N GLY A 379 -1.42 -25.38 -11.64
CA GLY A 379 -2.50 -24.78 -10.84
C GLY A 379 -3.27 -25.76 -9.97
N ARG A 380 -2.99 -27.07 -10.05
CA ARG A 380 -3.69 -28.10 -9.27
C ARG A 380 -2.86 -29.37 -9.12
N GLY A 381 -3.09 -30.10 -8.04
CA GLY A 381 -2.47 -31.39 -7.79
C GLY A 381 -2.63 -31.84 -6.35
N PRO A 382 -2.26 -33.10 -6.05
CA PRO A 382 -2.31 -33.60 -4.67
C PRO A 382 -1.27 -32.93 -3.76
N PRO A 383 -1.37 -33.08 -2.43
CA PRO A 383 -0.36 -32.62 -1.49
C PRO A 383 1.04 -33.12 -1.89
N GLY A 384 2.04 -32.21 -1.83
CA GLY A 384 3.41 -32.47 -2.28
C GLY A 384 3.69 -32.12 -3.75
N THR A 385 2.68 -31.81 -4.56
CA THR A 385 2.87 -31.28 -5.92
C THR A 385 3.76 -30.04 -5.88
N THR A 386 4.81 -30.05 -6.71
CA THR A 386 5.67 -28.88 -6.88
C THR A 386 5.04 -27.94 -7.89
N PHE A 387 5.00 -26.66 -7.58
CA PHE A 387 4.62 -25.59 -8.50
C PHE A 387 5.55 -24.39 -8.36
N ARG A 388 5.55 -23.53 -9.37
CA ARG A 388 6.39 -22.33 -9.42
C ARG A 388 5.59 -21.08 -9.62
N LEU A 389 5.99 -20.04 -8.92
CA LEU A 389 5.56 -18.66 -9.15
C LEU A 389 6.78 -17.89 -9.66
N HIS A 390 6.56 -17.05 -10.65
CA HIS A 390 7.65 -16.33 -11.30
C HIS A 390 7.30 -14.86 -11.45
N LEU A 391 8.18 -13.98 -10.94
CA LEU A 391 8.10 -12.52 -11.13
C LEU A 391 9.25 -12.06 -12.01
N LYS A 392 9.01 -11.03 -12.79
CA LYS A 392 9.97 -10.31 -13.62
C LYS A 392 9.98 -8.82 -13.28
N GLY A 393 11.13 -8.17 -13.48
CA GLY A 393 11.26 -6.75 -13.27
C GLY A 393 11.07 -6.33 -11.80
N VAL A 394 11.47 -7.17 -10.86
CA VAL A 394 11.52 -6.78 -9.44
C VAL A 394 12.69 -5.81 -9.25
N GLY A 395 12.48 -4.73 -8.50
CA GLY A 395 13.41 -3.63 -8.36
C GLY A 395 14.68 -3.96 -7.56
N TRP A 396 15.53 -2.94 -7.33
CA TRP A 396 16.82 -3.09 -6.67
C TRP A 396 16.96 -2.25 -5.39
N THR A 397 16.14 -1.21 -5.21
CA THR A 397 16.17 -0.38 -4.01
C THR A 397 15.67 -1.13 -2.79
N GLU A 398 15.98 -0.69 -1.59
CA GLU A 398 15.48 -1.33 -0.36
C GLU A 398 13.96 -1.32 -0.24
N THR A 399 13.31 -0.46 -0.99
CA THR A 399 11.85 -0.33 -1.03
C THR A 399 11.19 -1.01 -2.23
N ALA A 400 11.97 -1.71 -3.08
CA ALA A 400 11.45 -2.32 -4.30
C ALA A 400 11.96 -3.73 -4.59
N ASN A 401 12.95 -4.25 -3.83
CA ASN A 401 13.65 -5.49 -4.20
C ASN A 401 13.11 -6.76 -3.55
N ILE A 402 12.02 -6.69 -2.78
CA ILE A 402 11.54 -7.80 -1.99
C ILE A 402 10.04 -8.03 -2.15
N TYR A 403 9.67 -9.28 -2.30
CA TYR A 403 8.30 -9.77 -2.19
C TYR A 403 8.18 -10.79 -1.07
N HIS A 404 7.15 -10.63 -0.27
CA HIS A 404 6.81 -11.50 0.86
C HIS A 404 5.75 -12.50 0.41
N VAL A 405 5.94 -13.76 0.78
CA VAL A 405 5.08 -14.88 0.37
C VAL A 405 4.14 -15.21 1.51
N VAL A 406 2.87 -15.12 1.24
CA VAL A 406 1.79 -15.47 2.17
C VAL A 406 0.99 -16.62 1.56
N TYR A 407 0.81 -17.70 2.29
CA TYR A 407 0.04 -18.88 1.89
C TYR A 407 -1.15 -19.05 2.83
N ASP A 408 -2.37 -18.95 2.31
CA ASP A 408 -3.61 -18.96 3.11
C ASP A 408 -3.60 -17.98 4.30
N ASN A 409 -3.15 -16.75 4.04
CA ASN A 409 -2.99 -15.70 5.04
C ASN A 409 -1.89 -15.96 6.10
N ASP A 410 -1.04 -16.97 5.90
CA ASP A 410 0.12 -17.24 6.76
C ASP A 410 1.42 -16.82 6.07
N TYR A 411 2.16 -15.90 6.66
CA TYR A 411 3.44 -15.42 6.14
C TYR A 411 4.49 -16.53 6.26
N ILE A 412 4.98 -17.03 5.12
CA ILE A 412 5.89 -18.17 5.07
C ILE A 412 7.33 -17.83 4.66
N GLY A 413 7.59 -16.60 4.20
CA GLY A 413 8.93 -16.19 3.81
C GLY A 413 8.95 -15.09 2.76
N TYR A 414 10.12 -14.81 2.22
CA TYR A 414 10.33 -13.72 1.26
C TYR A 414 11.35 -14.09 0.18
N ALA A 415 11.32 -13.35 -0.94
CA ALA A 415 12.28 -13.45 -2.02
C ALA A 415 12.74 -12.06 -2.46
N CYS A 416 14.02 -11.96 -2.80
CA CYS A 416 14.64 -10.77 -3.39
C CYS A 416 15.16 -11.12 -4.78
N ALA A 417 15.13 -10.15 -5.70
CA ALA A 417 15.58 -10.35 -7.08
C ALA A 417 16.88 -9.61 -7.42
N PHE A 418 17.57 -9.04 -6.44
CA PHE A 418 18.70 -8.16 -6.67
C PHE A 418 19.85 -8.84 -7.45
N ASN A 419 20.23 -10.05 -7.06
CA ASN A 419 21.30 -10.81 -7.71
C ASN A 419 20.82 -11.69 -8.88
N SER A 420 19.53 -11.73 -9.16
CA SER A 420 18.93 -12.44 -10.28
C SER A 420 18.39 -11.51 -11.36
N GLN A 421 18.88 -10.28 -11.39
CA GLN A 421 18.56 -9.25 -12.38
C GLN A 421 17.06 -8.98 -12.52
N GLY A 422 16.33 -8.99 -11.40
CA GLY A 422 14.89 -8.72 -11.38
C GLY A 422 13.99 -9.96 -11.44
N ASP A 423 14.59 -11.15 -11.54
CA ASP A 423 13.86 -12.41 -11.59
C ASP A 423 13.64 -12.99 -10.19
N VAL A 424 12.40 -13.36 -9.90
CA VAL A 424 12.05 -14.16 -8.71
C VAL A 424 11.41 -15.47 -9.18
N GLU A 425 12.02 -16.59 -8.84
CA GLU A 425 11.42 -17.90 -9.00
C GLU A 425 11.19 -18.52 -7.60
N LEU A 426 9.92 -18.75 -7.26
CA LEU A 426 9.52 -19.41 -6.03
C LEU A 426 9.13 -20.86 -6.34
N ILE A 427 9.84 -21.83 -5.75
CA ILE A 427 9.51 -23.24 -5.84
C ILE A 427 8.73 -23.61 -4.58
N MET A 428 7.46 -23.96 -4.75
CA MET A 428 6.54 -24.26 -3.67
C MET A 428 6.00 -25.68 -3.75
N LYS A 429 5.47 -26.15 -2.63
CA LYS A 429 4.75 -27.42 -2.53
C LYS A 429 3.30 -27.15 -2.19
N ALA A 430 2.39 -27.82 -2.90
CA ALA A 430 0.99 -27.88 -2.51
C ALA A 430 0.87 -28.52 -1.13
N THR A 431 0.22 -27.85 -0.21
CA THR A 431 0.01 -28.31 1.16
C THR A 431 -1.42 -28.00 1.59
N GLY A 432 -1.86 -28.64 2.66
CA GLY A 432 -3.19 -28.43 3.20
C GLY A 432 -4.17 -29.54 2.79
N GLU A 433 -5.41 -29.36 3.18
CA GLU A 433 -6.53 -30.24 2.86
C GLU A 433 -6.99 -30.06 1.40
N PRO A 434 -7.69 -31.02 0.80
CA PRO A 434 -8.27 -30.83 -0.53
C PRO A 434 -9.17 -29.61 -0.60
N GLY A 435 -8.94 -28.76 -1.59
CA GLY A 435 -9.64 -27.49 -1.80
C GLY A 435 -8.75 -26.42 -2.43
N TRP A 436 -9.26 -25.20 -2.46
CA TRP A 436 -8.53 -24.05 -2.99
C TRP A 436 -7.69 -23.38 -1.90
N HIS A 437 -6.44 -23.14 -2.22
CA HIS A 437 -5.44 -22.44 -1.42
C HIS A 437 -4.98 -21.18 -2.16
N PHE A 438 -4.68 -20.12 -1.43
CA PHE A 438 -4.32 -18.82 -2.00
C PHE A 438 -2.89 -18.46 -1.64
N ILE A 439 -2.19 -17.93 -2.61
CA ILE A 439 -0.82 -17.48 -2.45
C ILE A 439 -0.74 -16.01 -2.86
N ASP A 440 -0.38 -15.16 -1.92
CA ASP A 440 -0.25 -13.74 -2.12
C ASP A 440 1.22 -13.33 -2.01
N LEU A 441 1.65 -12.48 -2.94
CA LEU A 441 2.98 -11.90 -2.95
C LEU A 441 2.84 -10.40 -2.67
N TYR A 442 3.20 -9.98 -1.47
CA TYR A 442 3.14 -8.57 -1.05
C TYR A 442 4.51 -7.92 -1.14
N PRO A 443 4.62 -6.72 -1.75
CA PRO A 443 5.84 -5.94 -1.65
C PRO A 443 6.09 -5.49 -0.21
N GLY A 444 7.31 -5.06 0.08
CA GLY A 444 7.66 -4.53 1.38
C GLY A 444 9.05 -3.96 1.41
N ILE A 445 9.55 -3.66 2.61
CA ILE A 445 10.84 -3.05 2.84
C ILE A 445 11.86 -4.13 3.17
N TYR A 446 13.01 -4.14 2.48
CA TYR A 446 14.04 -5.15 2.66
C TYR A 446 14.77 -5.02 3.99
N LYS A 447 15.25 -3.83 4.31
CA LYS A 447 15.92 -3.50 5.57
C LYS A 447 15.67 -2.05 5.94
N GLY A 448 15.92 -1.70 7.18
CA GLY A 448 15.97 -0.33 7.65
C GLY A 448 17.41 0.11 7.88
N ALA A 449 17.61 1.40 8.21
CA ALA A 449 18.90 1.97 8.53
C ALA A 449 19.64 1.15 9.60
N GLU A 450 20.95 1.02 9.47
CA GLU A 450 21.81 0.21 10.35
C GLU A 450 21.73 0.55 11.84
N THR A 451 21.35 1.78 12.17
CA THR A 451 21.16 2.25 13.55
C THR A 451 19.90 1.70 14.22
N ARG A 452 19.02 1.04 13.45
CA ARG A 452 17.81 0.38 13.95
C ARG A 452 17.70 -1.00 13.29
N PRO A 453 18.08 -2.07 13.98
CA PRO A 453 18.14 -3.43 13.42
C PRO A 453 16.77 -4.04 13.07
N ASN A 454 15.70 -3.28 13.06
CA ASN A 454 14.37 -3.73 12.70
C ASN A 454 14.29 -3.92 11.20
N ASN A 455 14.55 -5.12 10.79
CA ASN A 455 14.43 -5.55 9.41
C ASN A 455 12.95 -5.63 9.05
N PHE A 456 12.52 -4.76 8.16
CA PHE A 456 11.18 -4.78 7.58
C PHE A 456 11.05 -5.92 6.57
N ARG A 457 11.28 -7.15 7.00
CA ARG A 457 11.13 -8.33 6.15
C ARG A 457 9.81 -9.02 6.43
N ILE A 458 8.75 -8.24 6.48
CA ILE A 458 7.39 -8.71 6.71
C ILE A 458 6.44 -8.06 5.69
N PRO A 459 5.36 -8.76 5.30
CA PRO A 459 4.42 -8.26 4.30
C PRO A 459 3.81 -6.93 4.72
N GLN A 460 3.89 -5.89 3.88
CA GLN A 460 3.19 -4.64 4.09
C GLN A 460 1.87 -4.66 3.31
N LEU A 461 0.77 -4.94 4.01
CA LEU A 461 -0.56 -5.09 3.39
C LEU A 461 -1.08 -3.80 2.77
N THR A 462 -0.67 -2.66 3.31
CA THR A 462 -1.05 -1.31 2.86
C THR A 462 -0.10 -0.72 1.82
N TYR A 463 0.89 -1.46 1.34
CA TYR A 463 1.92 -0.95 0.43
C TYR A 463 1.32 -0.23 -0.79
N ALA A 464 0.22 -0.73 -1.32
CA ALA A 464 -0.45 -0.14 -2.47
C ALA A 464 -0.93 1.32 -2.26
N GLN A 465 -1.07 1.78 -1.02
CA GLN A 465 -1.60 3.11 -0.69
C GLN A 465 -0.61 3.94 0.13
N ASP A 466 0.19 3.28 0.95
CA ASP A 466 1.13 3.89 1.88
C ASP A 466 2.47 3.16 1.82
N HIS A 467 3.38 3.64 1.01
CA HIS A 467 4.66 3.01 0.73
C HIS A 467 5.82 4.01 0.70
N PRO A 468 7.03 3.57 1.07
CA PRO A 468 8.20 4.44 1.15
C PRO A 468 8.86 4.76 -0.21
N GLY A 469 8.50 4.08 -1.27
CA GLY A 469 9.21 4.18 -2.54
C GLY A 469 8.27 4.10 -3.74
N GLU A 470 8.51 3.09 -4.57
CA GLU A 470 7.84 2.89 -5.83
C GLU A 470 6.46 2.23 -5.66
N ASP A 471 5.52 2.56 -6.55
CA ASP A 471 4.22 1.88 -6.63
C ASP A 471 4.43 0.43 -7.13
N LEU A 472 4.44 -0.54 -6.21
CA LEU A 472 4.58 -1.95 -6.53
C LEU A 472 3.25 -2.68 -6.36
N PRO A 473 2.86 -3.53 -7.32
CA PRO A 473 1.67 -4.34 -7.19
C PRO A 473 1.86 -5.49 -6.20
N ALA A 474 0.81 -5.89 -5.50
CA ALA A 474 0.72 -7.23 -4.95
C ALA A 474 0.25 -8.19 -6.05
N PHE A 475 0.65 -9.47 -5.97
CA PHE A 475 0.22 -10.51 -6.90
C PHE A 475 -0.50 -11.63 -6.15
N HIS A 476 -1.59 -12.11 -6.72
CA HIS A 476 -2.48 -13.08 -6.11
C HIS A 476 -2.63 -14.32 -7.00
N TYR A 477 -2.46 -15.49 -6.41
CA TYR A 477 -2.56 -16.77 -7.07
C TYR A 477 -3.51 -17.69 -6.32
N ALA A 478 -4.01 -18.71 -6.99
CA ALA A 478 -4.76 -19.79 -6.38
C ALA A 478 -4.25 -21.15 -6.87
N PHE A 479 -4.23 -22.14 -6.00
CA PHE A 479 -3.87 -23.52 -6.30
C PHE A 479 -4.95 -24.46 -5.76
N GLU A 480 -5.38 -25.43 -6.57
CA GLU A 480 -6.33 -26.46 -6.14
C GLU A 480 -5.58 -27.69 -5.63
N VAL A 481 -5.59 -27.91 -4.33
CA VAL A 481 -5.13 -29.17 -3.72
C VAL A 481 -6.20 -30.24 -3.98
N THR A 482 -5.83 -31.31 -4.70
CA THR A 482 -6.72 -32.44 -4.99
C THR A 482 -6.54 -33.53 -3.93
N GLY A 483 -7.40 -34.58 -3.95
CA GLY A 483 -7.28 -35.71 -3.02
C GLY A 483 -5.95 -36.48 -3.17
N GLU A 484 -5.74 -37.48 -2.34
CA GLU A 484 -4.49 -38.14 -2.00
C GLU A 484 -3.52 -38.45 -3.15
N ALA A 485 -2.24 -38.08 -2.96
CA ALA A 485 -1.08 -38.78 -3.52
C ALA A 485 0.05 -38.79 -2.51
N ALA A 486 0.95 -39.78 -2.64
CA ALA A 486 2.13 -39.82 -1.80
C ALA A 486 3.05 -38.65 -2.09
N ALA A 487 3.46 -37.90 -1.06
CA ALA A 487 4.45 -36.86 -1.18
C ALA A 487 5.76 -37.42 -1.78
N ASP A 488 6.33 -36.73 -2.77
CA ASP A 488 7.65 -37.07 -3.29
C ASP A 488 8.69 -36.86 -2.18
N ARG A 489 9.42 -37.93 -1.83
CA ARG A 489 10.45 -37.91 -0.78
C ARG A 489 11.82 -37.40 -1.27
N LYS A 490 11.92 -37.03 -2.52
CA LYS A 490 13.18 -36.52 -3.08
C LYS A 490 13.49 -35.11 -2.59
N PRO A 491 14.74 -34.79 -2.23
CA PRO A 491 15.13 -33.44 -1.94
C PRO A 491 14.88 -32.52 -3.14
N LEU A 492 14.40 -31.31 -2.90
CA LEU A 492 14.40 -30.25 -3.89
C LEU A 492 15.86 -29.87 -4.18
N THR A 493 16.39 -30.29 -5.31
CA THR A 493 17.68 -29.78 -5.78
C THR A 493 17.43 -28.48 -6.55
N SER A 494 18.05 -27.39 -6.11
CA SER A 494 18.18 -26.23 -6.99
C SER A 494 18.80 -26.66 -8.31
N PRO A 495 18.32 -26.16 -9.46
CA PRO A 495 19.09 -26.33 -10.69
C PRO A 495 20.46 -25.73 -10.42
N ALA A 496 21.51 -26.54 -10.68
CA ALA A 496 22.87 -26.05 -10.54
C ALA A 496 23.01 -24.81 -11.44
N GLY A 497 23.33 -23.67 -10.84
CA GLY A 497 23.59 -22.46 -11.56
C GLY A 497 24.65 -22.72 -12.61
N GLY A 498 24.28 -22.53 -13.88
CA GLY A 498 25.20 -22.48 -15.00
C GLY A 498 25.86 -21.09 -15.10
#